data_6437f5029c07b155d89f270dd2e9ebd0
#
_entry.id   6437f5029c07b155d89f270dd2e9ebd0
#
_cell.length_a   1.000
_cell.length_b   1.000
_cell.length_c   1.000
_cell.angle_alpha   90.00
_cell.angle_beta   90.00
_cell.angle_gamma   90.00
#
_symmetry.space_group_name_H-M   'P 1'
#
loop_
_entity.id
_entity.type
_entity.pdbx_description
1 polymer ?
#
loop_
_entity_poly.entity_id
_entity_poly.type
_entity_poly.pdbx_seq_one_letter_code
_entity_poly.pdbx_strand_id
1 'polypeptide(L)'
;SGGGDVFAANAIYTRLKDNAAKITVKIDGWAASAATIIAMAGDSIEIPGNGVFMVHDPALGLLGYFNETELAKMTDELKVIKQSIVNAYTLKTGKDAADVAAIMAAETWYDGKQAVDAGFCDKLMFEDAETTVENAAKVVVNSVSLDLTRFPNMPVSLLNRMTARTPGGFSNKTNHKNTEKERN
;
A
#
# COMPACT_ATOMS: atom_id res chain seq x y z
N SER A 1 1.74 -3.00 -5.32
CA SER A 1 3.09 -3.52 -5.02
C SER A 1 3.37 -3.51 -3.54
N GLY A 2 4.03 -4.58 -3.03
CA GLY A 2 4.47 -4.71 -1.64
C GLY A 2 5.82 -4.02 -1.33
N GLY A 3 6.35 -3.26 -2.26
CA GLY A 3 7.65 -2.64 -2.10
C GLY A 3 8.82 -3.59 -2.41
N GLY A 4 9.95 -3.36 -1.76
CA GLY A 4 11.19 -4.10 -1.97
C GLY A 4 12.42 -3.22 -1.70
N ASP A 5 13.31 -3.12 -2.66
CA ASP A 5 14.56 -2.36 -2.55
C ASP A 5 14.32 -0.84 -2.52
N VAL A 6 14.76 -0.20 -1.43
CA VAL A 6 14.60 1.24 -1.21
C VAL A 6 15.45 2.06 -2.19
N PHE A 7 16.65 1.60 -2.53
CA PHE A 7 17.54 2.33 -3.46
C PHE A 7 16.97 2.33 -4.87
N ALA A 8 16.42 1.19 -5.32
CA ALA A 8 15.70 1.10 -6.58
C ALA A 8 14.48 2.02 -6.59
N ALA A 9 13.71 2.05 -5.50
CA ALA A 9 12.53 2.92 -5.37
C ALA A 9 12.91 4.41 -5.42
N ASN A 10 13.98 4.82 -4.73
CA ASN A 10 14.49 6.19 -4.78
C ASN A 10 14.97 6.57 -6.20
N ALA A 11 15.62 5.65 -6.91
CA ALA A 11 16.03 5.89 -8.29
C ALA A 11 14.83 6.11 -9.23
N ILE A 12 13.79 5.28 -9.10
CA ILE A 12 12.52 5.42 -9.85
C ILE A 12 11.84 6.74 -9.49
N TYR A 13 11.73 7.06 -8.20
CA TYR A 13 11.18 8.32 -7.72
C TYR A 13 11.87 9.52 -8.39
N THR A 14 13.20 9.54 -8.36
CA THR A 14 13.99 10.63 -8.94
C THR A 14 13.75 10.75 -10.44
N ARG A 15 13.71 9.62 -11.17
CA ARG A 15 13.47 9.65 -12.64
C ARG A 15 12.06 10.12 -12.98
N LEU A 16 11.06 9.79 -12.17
CA LEU A 16 9.70 10.29 -12.34
C LEU A 16 9.64 11.80 -12.04
N LYS A 17 10.28 12.27 -10.97
CA LYS A 17 10.34 13.69 -10.62
C LYS A 17 11.08 14.55 -11.64
N ASP A 18 12.10 14.00 -12.30
CA ASP A 18 12.86 14.67 -13.37
C ASP A 18 12.10 14.72 -14.70
N ASN A 19 10.95 14.06 -14.81
CA ASN A 19 10.16 14.06 -16.03
C ASN A 19 9.34 15.37 -16.14
N ALA A 20 9.40 16.00 -17.32
CA ALA A 20 8.65 17.24 -17.58
C ALA A 20 7.13 17.04 -17.70
N ALA A 21 6.66 15.81 -17.92
CA ALA A 21 5.24 15.50 -17.98
C ALA A 21 4.61 15.43 -16.58
N LYS A 22 3.34 15.80 -16.48
CA LYS A 22 2.56 15.52 -15.25
C LYS A 22 2.40 14.04 -15.03
N ILE A 23 2.77 13.58 -13.84
CA ILE A 23 2.68 12.19 -13.42
C ILE A 23 1.43 11.96 -12.58
N THR A 24 0.53 11.12 -13.07
CA THR A 24 -0.60 10.62 -12.27
C THR A 24 -0.31 9.19 -11.85
N VAL A 25 -0.24 8.96 -10.55
CA VAL A 25 -0.08 7.63 -9.95
C VAL A 25 -1.46 7.07 -9.60
N LYS A 26 -1.75 5.86 -10.07
CA LYS A 26 -2.97 5.11 -9.70
C LYS A 26 -2.58 3.88 -8.90
N ILE A 27 -3.09 3.79 -7.68
CA ILE A 27 -2.90 2.65 -6.80
C ILE A 27 -4.10 1.73 -6.97
N ASP A 28 -4.01 0.77 -7.90
CA ASP A 28 -5.15 -0.08 -8.26
C ASP A 28 -5.57 -1.05 -7.14
N GLY A 29 -4.66 -1.42 -6.25
CA GLY A 29 -4.95 -2.32 -5.14
C GLY A 29 -4.21 -1.87 -3.88
N TRP A 30 -2.89 -1.93 -3.89
CA TRP A 30 -2.10 -1.46 -2.75
C TRP A 30 -0.74 -0.89 -3.15
N ALA A 31 -0.25 0.00 -2.31
CA ALA A 31 1.14 0.44 -2.29
C ALA A 31 1.67 0.31 -0.86
N ALA A 32 2.70 -0.50 -0.67
CA ALA A 32 3.29 -0.72 0.64
C ALA A 32 4.81 -0.56 0.60
N SER A 33 5.38 -0.07 1.71
CA SER A 33 6.85 0.02 1.86
C SER A 33 7.48 0.84 0.72
N ALA A 34 8.55 0.36 0.08
CA ALA A 34 9.24 1.07 -1.01
C ALA A 34 8.34 1.46 -2.21
N ALA A 35 7.20 0.79 -2.41
CA ALA A 35 6.25 1.17 -3.45
C ALA A 35 5.60 2.53 -3.18
N THR A 36 5.43 2.90 -1.91
CA THR A 36 4.88 4.21 -1.53
C THR A 36 5.86 5.34 -1.84
N ILE A 37 7.17 5.10 -1.75
CA ILE A 37 8.20 6.07 -2.14
C ILE A 37 8.05 6.42 -3.63
N ILE A 38 7.86 5.42 -4.48
CA ILE A 38 7.60 5.62 -5.91
C ILE A 38 6.33 6.43 -6.12
N ALA A 39 5.27 6.12 -5.36
CA ALA A 39 4.00 6.84 -5.46
C ALA A 39 4.15 8.33 -5.14
N MET A 40 5.02 8.71 -4.18
CA MET A 40 5.28 10.13 -3.85
C MET A 40 5.84 10.95 -5.01
N ALA A 41 6.31 10.32 -6.07
CA ALA A 41 6.73 11.03 -7.28
C ALA A 41 5.55 11.63 -8.07
N GLY A 42 4.33 11.15 -7.85
CA GLY A 42 3.14 11.64 -8.54
C GLY A 42 2.78 13.09 -8.22
N ASP A 43 2.41 13.85 -9.23
CA ASP A 43 1.74 15.14 -9.07
C ASP A 43 0.33 14.93 -8.53
N SER A 44 -0.34 13.86 -8.98
CA SER A 44 -1.61 13.38 -8.45
C SER A 44 -1.51 11.90 -8.14
N ILE A 45 -1.94 11.51 -6.92
CA ILE A 45 -1.97 10.12 -6.45
C ILE A 45 -3.41 9.74 -6.16
N GLU A 46 -3.90 8.74 -6.88
CA GLU A 46 -5.28 8.26 -6.81
C GLU A 46 -5.30 6.84 -6.23
N ILE A 47 -6.24 6.58 -5.31
CA ILE A 47 -6.41 5.27 -4.66
C ILE A 47 -7.89 4.94 -4.54
N PRO A 48 -8.36 3.70 -4.80
CA PRO A 48 -9.75 3.34 -4.56
C PRO A 48 -10.04 3.23 -3.06
N GLY A 49 -11.31 3.35 -2.66
CA GLY A 49 -11.72 3.29 -1.26
C GLY A 49 -11.32 1.99 -0.54
N ASN A 50 -11.27 0.88 -1.27
CA ASN A 50 -10.79 -0.43 -0.80
C ASN A 50 -9.29 -0.67 -1.06
N GLY A 51 -8.57 0.32 -1.58
CA GLY A 51 -7.12 0.27 -1.73
C GLY A 51 -6.42 0.34 -0.38
N VAL A 52 -5.17 -0.08 -0.36
CA VAL A 52 -4.34 -0.09 0.85
C VAL A 52 -3.05 0.68 0.62
N PHE A 53 -2.68 1.49 1.60
CA PHE A 53 -1.43 2.22 1.61
C PHE A 53 -0.71 1.95 2.93
N MET A 54 0.57 1.55 2.89
CA MET A 54 1.32 1.24 4.10
C MET A 54 2.71 1.85 4.09
N VAL A 55 3.05 2.47 5.18
CA VAL A 55 4.37 3.05 5.43
C VAL A 55 4.99 2.46 6.68
N HIS A 56 6.27 2.16 6.62
CA HIS A 56 7.05 1.66 7.75
C HIS A 56 8.53 2.05 7.65
N ASP A 57 9.28 1.79 8.71
CA ASP A 57 10.72 1.99 8.73
C ASP A 57 11.45 1.03 7.78
N PRO A 58 12.57 1.46 7.16
CA PRO A 58 13.42 0.55 6.40
C PRO A 58 14.00 -0.54 7.32
N ALA A 59 14.17 -1.74 6.78
CA ALA A 59 14.74 -2.87 7.49
C ALA A 59 15.91 -3.47 6.70
N LEU A 60 16.90 -3.99 7.43
CA LEU A 60 17.98 -4.81 6.87
C LEU A 60 17.69 -6.28 7.18
N GLY A 61 17.80 -7.12 6.15
CA GLY A 61 17.90 -8.58 6.34
C GLY A 61 19.34 -8.96 6.63
N LEU A 62 19.61 -9.51 7.80
CA LEU A 62 20.95 -9.92 8.21
C LEU A 62 21.05 -11.43 8.37
N LEU A 63 22.16 -12.01 7.92
CA LEU A 63 22.51 -13.40 8.13
C LEU A 63 24.00 -13.51 8.47
N GLY A 64 24.35 -14.06 9.64
CA GLY A 64 25.74 -14.22 10.10
C GLY A 64 25.95 -13.80 11.54
N TYR A 65 27.24 -13.65 11.91
CA TYR A 65 27.68 -13.18 13.22
C TYR A 65 28.16 -11.74 13.09
N PHE A 66 27.63 -10.86 13.93
CA PHE A 66 27.96 -9.44 13.92
C PHE A 66 28.38 -8.99 15.31
N ASN A 67 29.43 -8.20 15.41
CA ASN A 67 29.84 -7.58 16.65
C ASN A 67 29.11 -6.24 16.86
N GLU A 68 29.28 -5.67 18.09
CA GLU A 68 28.61 -4.41 18.49
C GLU A 68 28.91 -3.26 17.50
N THR A 69 30.16 -3.12 17.08
CA THR A 69 30.59 -2.03 16.18
C THR A 69 29.91 -2.17 14.80
N GLU A 70 29.80 -3.37 14.27
CA GLU A 70 29.14 -3.63 13.01
C GLU A 70 27.65 -3.34 13.09
N LEU A 71 26.97 -3.77 14.15
CA LEU A 71 25.55 -3.48 14.37
C LEU A 71 25.29 -1.97 14.53
N ALA A 72 26.16 -1.27 15.27
CA ALA A 72 26.05 0.19 15.42
C ALA A 72 26.18 0.90 14.07
N LYS A 73 27.15 0.51 13.25
CA LYS A 73 27.33 1.05 11.89
C LYS A 73 26.11 0.81 11.00
N MET A 74 25.58 -0.41 10.97
CA MET A 74 24.36 -0.74 10.22
C MET A 74 23.15 0.06 10.70
N THR A 75 23.06 0.32 12.00
CA THR A 75 22.01 1.17 12.57
C THR A 75 22.13 2.61 12.05
N ASP A 76 23.34 3.16 11.98
CA ASP A 76 23.54 4.50 11.45
C ASP A 76 23.25 4.58 9.94
N GLU A 77 23.60 3.56 9.17
CA GLU A 77 23.21 3.44 7.77
C GLU A 77 21.69 3.43 7.59
N LEU A 78 20.95 2.67 8.43
CA LEU A 78 19.49 2.66 8.41
C LEU A 78 18.87 4.03 8.73
N LYS A 79 19.47 4.81 9.63
CA LYS A 79 19.03 6.19 9.93
C LYS A 79 19.12 7.08 8.71
N VAL A 80 20.22 6.98 7.93
CA VAL A 80 20.39 7.75 6.68
C VAL A 80 19.34 7.34 5.65
N ILE A 81 19.12 6.03 5.49
CA ILE A 81 18.09 5.51 4.58
C ILE A 81 16.70 6.00 5.01
N LYS A 82 16.37 5.89 6.31
CA LYS A 82 15.11 6.40 6.86
C LYS A 82 14.92 7.88 6.55
N GLN A 83 15.96 8.70 6.74
CA GLN A 83 15.87 10.14 6.46
C GLN A 83 15.55 10.42 4.98
N SER A 84 16.10 9.65 4.04
CA SER A 84 15.80 9.82 2.61
C SER A 84 14.31 9.54 2.31
N ILE A 85 13.73 8.54 2.96
CA ILE A 85 12.30 8.20 2.85
C ILE A 85 11.43 9.30 3.46
N VAL A 86 11.78 9.75 4.68
CA VAL A 86 11.09 10.87 5.36
C VAL A 86 11.03 12.09 4.46
N ASN A 87 12.13 12.43 3.80
CA ASN A 87 12.18 13.58 2.88
C ASN A 87 11.19 13.45 1.73
N ALA A 88 11.03 12.26 1.14
CA ALA A 88 10.06 12.03 0.06
C ALA A 88 8.62 12.21 0.55
N TYR A 89 8.31 11.72 1.75
CA TYR A 89 6.97 11.86 2.33
C TYR A 89 6.66 13.29 2.76
N THR A 90 7.60 13.99 3.40
CA THR A 90 7.40 15.40 3.81
C THR A 90 7.17 16.31 2.61
N LEU A 91 7.89 16.11 1.52
CA LEU A 91 7.70 16.87 0.28
C LEU A 91 6.29 16.71 -0.31
N LYS A 92 5.69 15.51 -0.19
CA LYS A 92 4.35 15.24 -0.73
C LYS A 92 3.26 15.67 0.25
N THR A 93 3.40 15.30 1.54
CA THR A 93 2.32 15.45 2.52
C THR A 93 2.29 16.82 3.19
N GLY A 94 3.41 17.55 3.17
CA GLY A 94 3.58 18.79 3.94
C GLY A 94 3.67 18.58 5.46
N LYS A 95 3.73 17.32 5.94
CA LYS A 95 3.86 16.99 7.37
C LYS A 95 5.27 17.26 7.87
N ASP A 96 5.39 17.49 9.18
CA ASP A 96 6.69 17.56 9.83
C ASP A 96 7.44 16.23 9.77
N ALA A 97 8.77 16.30 9.65
CA ALA A 97 9.62 15.12 9.56
C ALA A 97 9.50 14.18 10.79
N ALA A 98 9.28 14.76 11.99
CA ALA A 98 9.08 13.99 13.21
C ALA A 98 7.76 13.18 13.17
N ASP A 99 6.68 13.78 12.66
CA ASP A 99 5.38 13.12 12.52
C ASP A 99 5.48 11.98 11.51
N VAL A 100 6.11 12.23 10.34
CA VAL A 100 6.35 11.20 9.32
C VAL A 100 7.19 10.06 9.90
N ALA A 101 8.26 10.36 10.61
CA ALA A 101 9.11 9.36 11.25
C ALA A 101 8.36 8.51 12.29
N ALA A 102 7.42 9.12 13.05
CA ALA A 102 6.57 8.40 14.00
C ALA A 102 5.55 7.48 13.28
N ILE A 103 4.93 7.95 12.21
CA ILE A 103 4.03 7.17 11.37
C ILE A 103 4.76 5.94 10.79
N MET A 104 5.98 6.10 10.31
CA MET A 104 6.81 5.02 9.80
C MET A 104 7.19 4.02 10.90
N ALA A 105 7.64 4.51 12.06
CA ALA A 105 8.03 3.66 13.20
C ALA A 105 6.87 2.81 13.73
N ALA A 106 5.63 3.31 13.59
CA ALA A 106 4.42 2.59 13.99
C ALA A 106 3.96 1.53 12.97
N GLU A 107 4.61 1.41 11.79
CA GLU A 107 4.11 0.60 10.67
C GLU A 107 2.63 0.89 10.40
N THR A 108 2.37 2.05 9.81
CA THR A 108 1.00 2.55 9.70
C THR A 108 0.35 2.11 8.40
N TRP A 109 -0.84 1.54 8.54
CA TRP A 109 -1.69 1.03 7.47
C TRP A 109 -2.90 1.93 7.29
N TYR A 110 -3.19 2.29 6.06
CA TYR A 110 -4.32 3.13 5.66
C TYR A 110 -5.19 2.41 4.64
N ASP A 111 -6.50 2.51 4.74
CA ASP A 111 -7.39 2.31 3.60
C ASP A 111 -7.32 3.53 2.66
N GLY A 112 -8.00 3.44 1.50
CA GLY A 112 -7.93 4.52 0.51
C GLY A 112 -8.37 5.87 1.07
N LYS A 113 -9.46 5.91 1.85
CA LYS A 113 -9.93 7.14 2.46
C LYS A 113 -8.96 7.69 3.49
N GLN A 114 -8.43 6.83 4.36
CA GLN A 114 -7.45 7.22 5.36
C GLN A 114 -6.15 7.74 4.73
N ALA A 115 -5.72 7.14 3.59
CA ALA A 115 -4.53 7.59 2.87
C ALA A 115 -4.72 9.00 2.28
N VAL A 116 -5.93 9.31 1.81
CA VAL A 116 -6.29 10.65 1.35
C VAL A 116 -6.38 11.63 2.52
N ASP A 117 -7.10 11.29 3.59
CA ASP A 117 -7.23 12.12 4.78
C ASP A 117 -5.87 12.42 5.44
N ALA A 118 -4.94 11.46 5.38
CA ALA A 118 -3.57 11.60 5.86
C ALA A 118 -2.64 12.36 4.90
N GLY A 119 -3.08 12.71 3.69
CA GLY A 119 -2.32 13.47 2.71
C GLY A 119 -1.28 12.67 1.93
N PHE A 120 -1.26 11.33 2.03
CA PHE A 120 -0.41 10.48 1.20
C PHE A 120 -0.96 10.27 -0.21
N CYS A 121 -2.28 10.33 -0.36
CA CYS A 121 -2.97 10.31 -1.64
C CYS A 121 -3.80 11.59 -1.81
N ASP A 122 -4.08 11.98 -3.07
CA ASP A 122 -4.78 13.22 -3.36
C ASP A 122 -6.29 13.02 -3.49
N LYS A 123 -6.74 11.84 -3.98
CA LYS A 123 -8.18 11.56 -4.15
C LYS A 123 -8.51 10.07 -4.22
N LEU A 124 -9.78 9.78 -3.92
CA LEU A 124 -10.37 8.46 -4.16
C LEU A 124 -10.69 8.27 -5.66
N MET A 125 -10.50 7.04 -6.17
CA MET A 125 -10.81 6.70 -7.56
C MET A 125 -12.28 6.32 -7.73
N PHE A 126 -12.76 5.32 -7.00
CA PHE A 126 -14.10 4.76 -7.13
C PHE A 126 -14.74 4.64 -5.75
N GLU A 127 -16.06 4.82 -5.67
CA GLU A 127 -16.80 4.67 -4.40
C GLU A 127 -17.18 3.19 -4.11
N ASP A 128 -17.24 2.31 -5.13
CA ASP A 128 -17.81 0.96 -5.04
C ASP A 128 -16.84 -0.15 -5.47
N ALA A 129 -15.56 -0.09 -5.10
CA ALA A 129 -14.63 -1.15 -5.43
C ALA A 129 -14.81 -2.39 -4.53
N GLU A 130 -15.03 -3.57 -5.13
CA GLU A 130 -15.19 -4.83 -4.40
C GLU A 130 -13.87 -5.38 -3.88
N THR A 131 -13.87 -5.83 -2.63
CA THR A 131 -12.75 -6.54 -2.00
C THR A 131 -13.22 -7.92 -1.55
N THR A 132 -12.45 -8.95 -1.89
CA THR A 132 -12.68 -10.31 -1.41
C THR A 132 -11.47 -10.82 -0.64
N VAL A 133 -11.71 -11.50 0.48
CA VAL A 133 -10.65 -12.19 1.24
C VAL A 133 -10.65 -13.66 0.88
N GLU A 134 -9.54 -14.14 0.34
CA GLU A 134 -9.34 -15.56 0.09
C GLU A 134 -8.96 -16.30 1.39
N ASN A 135 -8.09 -15.70 2.20
CA ASN A 135 -7.69 -16.19 3.53
C ASN A 135 -6.94 -15.09 4.30
N ALA A 136 -6.55 -15.36 5.56
CA ALA A 136 -5.86 -14.39 6.42
C ALA A 136 -4.52 -13.85 5.86
N ALA A 137 -3.91 -14.56 4.91
CA ALA A 137 -2.63 -14.17 4.30
C ALA A 137 -2.78 -13.61 2.89
N LYS A 138 -3.96 -13.72 2.28
CA LYS A 138 -4.23 -13.29 0.91
C LYS A 138 -5.54 -12.51 0.83
N VAL A 139 -5.47 -11.30 0.30
CA VAL A 139 -6.61 -10.45 0.00
C VAL A 139 -6.60 -10.10 -1.48
N VAL A 140 -7.74 -10.11 -2.12
CA VAL A 140 -7.90 -9.64 -3.49
C VAL A 140 -8.59 -8.28 -3.48
N VAL A 141 -7.92 -7.27 -3.98
CA VAL A 141 -8.42 -5.89 -4.11
C VAL A 141 -8.41 -5.51 -5.58
N ASN A 142 -9.55 -5.16 -6.13
CA ASN A 142 -9.68 -4.83 -7.56
C ASN A 142 -9.04 -5.88 -8.48
N SER A 143 -9.29 -7.17 -8.21
CA SER A 143 -8.71 -8.31 -8.93
C SER A 143 -7.19 -8.50 -8.79
N VAL A 144 -6.52 -7.75 -7.91
CA VAL A 144 -5.10 -7.92 -7.58
C VAL A 144 -4.96 -8.73 -6.31
N SER A 145 -4.28 -9.87 -6.38
CA SER A 145 -3.98 -10.72 -5.22
C SER A 145 -2.81 -10.14 -4.42
N LEU A 146 -3.04 -9.90 -3.12
CA LEU A 146 -2.08 -9.32 -2.20
C LEU A 146 -1.60 -10.39 -1.22
N ASP A 147 -0.28 -10.58 -1.13
CA ASP A 147 0.35 -11.45 -0.12
C ASP A 147 0.68 -10.62 1.13
N LEU A 148 -0.03 -10.89 2.21
CA LEU A 148 0.10 -10.18 3.49
C LEU A 148 1.06 -10.84 4.48
N THR A 149 1.66 -11.99 4.12
CA THR A 149 2.57 -12.74 5.04
C THR A 149 3.81 -11.95 5.44
N ARG A 150 4.19 -10.94 4.65
CA ARG A 150 5.32 -10.05 4.91
C ARG A 150 5.06 -8.98 5.97
N PHE A 151 3.81 -8.82 6.41
CA PHE A 151 3.38 -7.74 7.29
C PHE A 151 2.61 -8.29 8.50
N PRO A 152 3.32 -8.76 9.54
CA PRO A 152 2.70 -9.42 10.69
C PRO A 152 1.83 -8.50 11.54
N ASN A 153 2.03 -7.17 11.46
CA ASN A 153 1.32 -6.19 12.28
C ASN A 153 0.09 -5.58 11.59
N MET A 154 -0.37 -6.13 10.46
CA MET A 154 -1.57 -5.63 9.80
C MET A 154 -2.79 -5.66 10.73
N PRO A 155 -3.44 -4.52 10.99
CA PRO A 155 -4.61 -4.49 11.88
C PRO A 155 -5.77 -5.31 11.33
N VAL A 156 -6.38 -6.15 12.19
CA VAL A 156 -7.58 -6.94 11.83
C VAL A 156 -8.75 -6.02 11.42
N SER A 157 -8.85 -4.85 12.03
CA SER A 157 -9.84 -3.84 11.66
C SER A 157 -9.69 -3.37 10.20
N LEU A 158 -8.47 -3.22 9.71
CA LEU A 158 -8.21 -2.86 8.32
C LEU A 158 -8.58 -4.02 7.40
N LEU A 159 -8.18 -5.24 7.74
CA LEU A 159 -8.56 -6.44 7.00
C LEU A 159 -10.09 -6.56 6.88
N ASN A 160 -10.81 -6.38 7.98
CA ASN A 160 -12.26 -6.42 8.01
C ASN A 160 -12.91 -5.31 7.16
N ARG A 161 -12.33 -4.12 7.10
CA ARG A 161 -12.82 -3.02 6.23
C ARG A 161 -12.60 -3.32 4.76
N MET A 162 -11.47 -3.94 4.41
CA MET A 162 -11.20 -4.39 3.04
C MET A 162 -12.15 -5.50 2.59
N THR A 163 -12.80 -6.20 3.54
CA THR A 163 -13.71 -7.32 3.30
C THR A 163 -15.18 -6.97 3.49
N ALA A 164 -15.48 -5.81 4.06
CA ALA A 164 -16.85 -5.37 4.27
C ALA A 164 -17.53 -5.18 2.90
N ARG A 165 -18.53 -6.02 2.63
CA ARG A 165 -19.41 -5.86 1.46
C ARG A 165 -20.11 -4.52 1.55
N THR A 166 -19.96 -3.67 0.56
CA THR A 166 -20.83 -2.51 0.37
C THR A 166 -22.27 -3.02 0.20
N PRO A 167 -23.29 -2.48 0.92
CA PRO A 167 -24.67 -2.88 0.73
C PRO A 167 -25.15 -2.44 -0.66
N GLY A 168 -25.16 -3.33 -1.62
CA GLY A 168 -25.57 -3.05 -3.03
C GLY A 168 -25.20 -4.14 -4.01
N GLY A 169 -24.54 -5.21 -3.59
CA GLY A 169 -24.03 -6.26 -4.45
C GLY A 169 -25.12 -7.02 -5.21
N PHE A 170 -24.90 -7.16 -6.49
CA PHE A 170 -25.69 -7.88 -7.48
C PHE A 170 -26.10 -9.28 -7.01
N SER A 171 -27.42 -9.52 -6.98
CA SER A 171 -27.99 -10.86 -6.89
C SER A 171 -27.66 -11.63 -8.15
N ASN A 172 -26.81 -12.64 -8.03
CA ASN A 172 -26.60 -13.63 -9.08
C ASN A 172 -27.90 -14.41 -9.28
N LYS A 173 -28.74 -13.97 -10.22
CA LYS A 173 -29.85 -14.80 -10.71
C LYS A 173 -29.22 -15.91 -11.57
N THR A 174 -28.97 -17.04 -10.95
CA THR A 174 -28.77 -18.30 -11.67
C THR A 174 -30.06 -18.64 -12.41
N ASN A 175 -30.08 -18.42 -13.72
CA ASN A 175 -31.13 -18.92 -14.62
C ASN A 175 -30.99 -20.44 -14.73
N HIS A 176 -31.66 -21.16 -13.85
CA HIS A 176 -32.03 -22.56 -14.12
C HIS A 176 -33.15 -22.56 -15.13
N LYS A 177 -32.81 -22.75 -16.39
CA LYS A 177 -33.76 -23.21 -17.38
C LYS A 177 -34.03 -24.69 -17.13
N ASN A 178 -35.17 -24.99 -16.49
CA ASN A 178 -35.80 -26.30 -16.52
C ASN A 178 -36.29 -26.54 -17.94
N THR A 179 -35.68 -27.49 -18.61
CA THR A 179 -36.26 -28.13 -19.79
C THR A 179 -37.03 -29.34 -19.31
N GLU A 180 -38.30 -29.17 -19.01
CA GLU A 180 -39.25 -30.28 -18.99
C GLU A 180 -39.57 -30.64 -20.46
N LYS A 181 -39.15 -31.83 -20.83
CA LYS A 181 -39.65 -32.51 -22.00
C LYS A 181 -40.93 -33.28 -21.59
N GLU A 182 -42.06 -32.77 -21.98
CA GLU A 182 -43.28 -33.58 -22.01
C GLU A 182 -43.16 -34.67 -23.10
N ARG A 183 -43.41 -35.90 -22.64
CA ARG A 183 -43.78 -37.02 -23.50
C ARG A 183 -45.30 -37.08 -23.52
N ASN A 184 -45.84 -37.00 -24.72
CA ASN A 184 -46.94 -37.84 -25.21
C ASN A 184 -46.87 -37.81 -26.72
#